data_30db948e22b9681a7dd6ac4149efd22c
#
_entry.id   30db948e22b9681a7dd6ac4149efd22c
#
_cell.length_a   1.000
_cell.length_b   1.000
_cell.length_c   1.000
_cell.angle_alpha   90.00
_cell.angle_beta   90.00
_cell.angle_gamma   90.00
#
_symmetry.space_group_name_H-M   'P 1'
#
loop_
_entity.id
_entity.type
_entity.pdbx_description
1 polymer ?
#
loop_
_entity_poly.entity_id
_entity_poly.type
_entity_poly.pdbx_seq_one_letter_code
_entity_poly.pdbx_strand_id
1 'polypeptide(L)'
;MQKFPNAYVITGSIASGKSTAINLLKERGFSVIDADVIAHEQLEICKCEIVEFFGEQILDEAGKIDRQKLGAIVFNDLKKLKILEQILHPKIKEEILSRATKLERLGQVYFVDIPLFFEKEDRYAEFKNVAVIYAPQELLLSRLMSRNGLKLEEAKARVELQMDIEQKRKKANFIIDNRSDKENLEQELEKFLRQIYG
;
A
#
# COMPACT_ATOMS: atom_id res chain seq x y z
N MET A 1 -23.07 -1.43 -11.40
CA MET A 1 -23.07 -1.17 -9.93
C MET A 1 -21.65 -1.29 -9.42
N GLN A 2 -21.22 -0.40 -8.52
CA GLN A 2 -19.92 -0.48 -7.86
C GLN A 2 -19.90 -1.72 -6.97
N LYS A 3 -18.80 -2.53 -7.03
CA LYS A 3 -18.72 -3.81 -6.30
C LYS A 3 -18.52 -3.60 -4.79
N PHE A 4 -17.78 -2.56 -4.42
CA PHE A 4 -17.44 -2.22 -3.03
C PHE A 4 -17.72 -0.73 -2.75
N PRO A 5 -19.00 -0.30 -2.62
CA PRO A 5 -19.36 1.10 -2.38
C PRO A 5 -18.88 1.63 -1.03
N ASN A 6 -18.74 0.79 0.01
CA ASN A 6 -18.27 1.20 1.33
C ASN A 6 -16.74 1.15 1.50
N ALA A 7 -16.01 0.69 0.46
CA ALA A 7 -14.55 0.63 0.46
C ALA A 7 -13.94 1.95 0.01
N TYR A 8 -12.98 2.45 0.78
CA TYR A 8 -12.15 3.61 0.41
C TYR A 8 -10.69 3.19 0.40
N VAL A 9 -10.06 3.22 -0.78
CA VAL A 9 -8.63 2.97 -0.91
C VAL A 9 -7.87 4.17 -0.37
N ILE A 10 -6.90 3.90 0.51
CA ILE A 10 -5.92 4.89 0.96
C ILE A 10 -4.60 4.61 0.25
N THR A 11 -4.12 5.58 -0.49
CA THR A 11 -2.84 5.50 -1.21
C THR A 11 -2.03 6.78 -1.02
N GLY A 12 -0.83 6.82 -1.57
CA GLY A 12 0.07 7.97 -1.48
C GLY A 12 1.45 7.60 -1.97
N SER A 13 2.38 8.55 -1.93
CA SER A 13 3.78 8.28 -2.24
C SER A 13 4.57 7.95 -0.97
N ILE A 14 5.78 7.41 -1.16
CA ILE A 14 6.72 7.19 -0.07
C ILE A 14 6.89 8.50 0.74
N ALA A 15 6.90 8.39 2.06
CA ALA A 15 6.99 9.50 3.01
C ALA A 15 5.81 10.51 2.98
N SER A 16 4.68 10.21 2.31
CA SER A 16 3.48 11.07 2.34
C SER A 16 2.77 11.12 3.70
N GLY A 17 3.07 10.20 4.63
CA GLY A 17 2.40 10.06 5.92
C GLY A 17 1.22 9.08 5.90
N LYS A 18 1.09 8.26 4.85
CA LYS A 18 0.03 7.26 4.71
C LYS A 18 -0.09 6.34 5.94
N SER A 19 1.04 5.83 6.45
CA SER A 19 1.03 4.93 7.62
C SER A 19 0.49 5.64 8.88
N THR A 20 0.78 6.93 9.06
CA THR A 20 0.20 7.74 10.15
C THR A 20 -1.31 7.86 9.99
N ALA A 21 -1.78 8.19 8.78
CA ALA A 21 -3.22 8.28 8.49
C ALA A 21 -3.94 6.95 8.73
N ILE A 22 -3.36 5.82 8.28
CA ILE A 22 -3.90 4.47 8.51
C ILE A 22 -4.00 4.16 10.01
N ASN A 23 -2.96 4.47 10.81
CA ASN A 23 -3.00 4.25 12.25
C ASN A 23 -4.11 5.08 12.91
N LEU A 24 -4.24 6.35 12.55
CA LEU A 24 -5.32 7.21 13.05
C LEU A 24 -6.73 6.67 12.70
N LEU A 25 -6.91 6.09 11.52
CA LEU A 25 -8.17 5.44 11.16
C LEU A 25 -8.42 4.17 12.01
N LYS A 26 -7.39 3.35 12.24
CA LYS A 26 -7.46 2.17 13.12
C LYS A 26 -7.79 2.56 14.57
N GLU A 27 -7.16 3.60 15.10
CA GLU A 27 -7.40 4.14 16.46
C GLU A 27 -8.85 4.63 16.63
N ARG A 28 -9.50 5.10 15.54
CA ARG A 28 -10.91 5.48 15.51
C ARG A 28 -11.87 4.29 15.33
N GLY A 29 -11.36 3.06 15.30
CA GLY A 29 -12.17 1.84 15.20
C GLY A 29 -12.54 1.41 13.78
N PHE A 30 -11.98 2.04 12.75
CA PHE A 30 -12.24 1.63 11.38
C PHE A 30 -11.51 0.33 11.02
N SER A 31 -12.19 -0.54 10.27
CA SER A 31 -11.56 -1.71 9.67
C SER A 31 -10.65 -1.29 8.52
N VAL A 32 -9.43 -1.83 8.51
CA VAL A 32 -8.44 -1.57 7.45
C VAL A 32 -7.93 -2.89 6.89
N ILE A 33 -8.06 -3.07 5.58
CA ILE A 33 -7.42 -4.14 4.82
C ILE A 33 -6.07 -3.61 4.38
N ASP A 34 -4.98 -4.22 4.84
CA ASP A 34 -3.61 -3.81 4.57
C ASP A 34 -2.99 -4.76 3.55
N ALA A 35 -2.72 -4.26 2.32
CA ALA A 35 -2.19 -5.07 1.23
C ALA A 35 -0.76 -5.56 1.50
N ASP A 36 0.06 -4.80 2.25
CA ASP A 36 1.42 -5.21 2.59
C ASP A 36 1.41 -6.34 3.62
N VAL A 37 0.49 -6.30 4.60
CA VAL A 37 0.28 -7.40 5.56
C VAL A 37 -0.17 -8.66 4.82
N ILE A 38 -1.16 -8.52 3.92
CA ILE A 38 -1.64 -9.66 3.11
C ILE A 38 -0.52 -10.22 2.25
N ALA A 39 0.33 -9.37 1.63
CA ALA A 39 1.46 -9.84 0.85
C ALA A 39 2.43 -10.68 1.69
N HIS A 40 2.68 -10.32 2.95
CA HIS A 40 3.51 -11.10 3.86
C HIS A 40 2.85 -12.44 4.24
N GLU A 41 1.54 -12.45 4.49
CA GLU A 41 0.80 -13.67 4.77
C GLU A 41 0.83 -14.62 3.55
N GLN A 42 0.59 -14.09 2.34
CA GLN A 42 0.60 -14.87 1.11
C GLN A 42 1.99 -15.40 0.77
N LEU A 43 3.06 -14.69 1.13
CA LEU A 43 4.43 -15.16 0.95
C LEU A 43 4.65 -16.48 1.68
N GLU A 44 4.18 -16.61 2.93
CA GLU A 44 4.28 -17.84 3.71
C GLU A 44 3.32 -18.94 3.24
N ILE A 45 2.10 -18.57 2.85
CA ILE A 45 1.10 -19.53 2.33
C ILE A 45 1.62 -20.16 1.03
N CYS A 46 2.22 -19.39 0.14
CA CYS A 46 2.77 -19.86 -1.13
C CYS A 46 4.19 -20.40 -1.01
N LYS A 47 4.72 -20.61 0.21
CA LYS A 47 6.11 -21.00 0.45
C LYS A 47 6.56 -22.19 -0.40
N CYS A 48 5.75 -23.26 -0.49
CA CYS A 48 6.11 -24.46 -1.25
C CYS A 48 6.36 -24.14 -2.74
N GLU A 49 5.48 -23.37 -3.36
CA GLU A 49 5.58 -22.94 -4.75
C GLU A 49 6.78 -22.01 -4.96
N ILE A 50 7.03 -21.10 -4.03
CA ILE A 50 8.17 -20.18 -4.09
C ILE A 50 9.50 -20.93 -3.94
N VAL A 51 9.59 -21.88 -3.01
CA VAL A 51 10.78 -22.70 -2.80
C VAL A 51 11.08 -23.59 -4.02
N GLU A 52 10.06 -24.08 -4.71
CA GLU A 52 10.22 -24.84 -5.95
C GLU A 52 10.99 -24.05 -7.03
N PHE A 53 10.74 -22.74 -7.15
CA PHE A 53 11.40 -21.87 -8.13
C PHE A 53 12.73 -21.29 -7.65
N PHE A 54 12.82 -20.95 -6.36
CA PHE A 54 13.95 -20.19 -5.82
C PHE A 54 14.94 -21.05 -5.02
N GLY A 55 14.57 -22.29 -4.69
CA GLY A 55 15.35 -23.20 -3.86
C GLY A 55 15.27 -22.91 -2.37
N GLU A 56 15.75 -23.85 -1.55
CA GLU A 56 15.70 -23.76 -0.08
C GLU A 56 16.62 -22.67 0.52
N GLN A 57 17.56 -22.14 -0.27
CA GLN A 57 18.45 -21.06 0.15
C GLN A 57 17.73 -19.77 0.58
N ILE A 58 16.45 -19.62 0.24
CA ILE A 58 15.62 -18.48 0.65
C ILE A 58 14.97 -18.68 2.03
N LEU A 59 15.22 -19.82 2.68
CA LEU A 59 14.65 -20.12 3.99
C LEU A 59 15.59 -19.65 5.12
N ASP A 60 15.02 -19.32 6.27
CA ASP A 60 15.71 -19.15 7.53
C ASP A 60 15.87 -20.51 8.26
N GLU A 61 16.50 -20.49 9.43
CA GLU A 61 16.75 -21.69 10.25
C GLU A 61 15.44 -22.32 10.78
N ALA A 62 14.35 -21.55 10.85
CA ALA A 62 13.03 -22.04 11.25
C ALA A 62 12.20 -22.54 10.05
N GLY A 63 12.77 -22.58 8.85
CA GLY A 63 12.11 -23.00 7.62
C GLY A 63 11.07 -22.00 7.09
N LYS A 64 11.12 -20.74 7.51
CA LYS A 64 10.30 -19.65 6.97
C LYS A 64 11.03 -18.92 5.86
N ILE A 65 10.29 -18.21 5.00
CA ILE A 65 10.92 -17.41 3.95
C ILE A 65 11.67 -16.23 4.57
N ASP A 66 13.00 -16.22 4.37
CA ASP A 66 13.85 -15.08 4.66
C ASP A 66 13.70 -14.04 3.54
N ARG A 67 12.99 -12.96 3.84
CA ARG A 67 12.68 -11.88 2.88
C ARG A 67 13.92 -11.15 2.39
N GLN A 68 15.00 -11.10 3.18
CA GLN A 68 16.25 -10.47 2.76
C GLN A 68 16.96 -11.33 1.72
N LYS A 69 17.05 -12.65 1.96
CA LYS A 69 17.62 -13.60 1.00
C LYS A 69 16.82 -13.65 -0.31
N LEU A 70 15.48 -13.75 -0.22
CA LEU A 70 14.60 -13.73 -1.39
C LEU A 70 14.71 -12.39 -2.14
N GLY A 71 14.70 -11.28 -1.41
CA GLY A 71 14.86 -9.95 -1.97
C GLY A 71 16.17 -9.77 -2.72
N ALA A 72 17.30 -10.23 -2.14
CA ALA A 72 18.60 -10.19 -2.79
C ALA A 72 18.63 -10.95 -4.14
N ILE A 73 17.85 -12.01 -4.26
CA ILE A 73 17.73 -12.78 -5.52
C ILE A 73 16.87 -12.06 -6.55
N VAL A 74 15.69 -11.55 -6.14
CA VAL A 74 14.70 -11.03 -7.10
C VAL A 74 14.99 -9.59 -7.52
N PHE A 75 15.58 -8.75 -6.66
CA PHE A 75 15.90 -7.36 -7.02
C PHE A 75 17.05 -7.24 -8.04
N ASN A 76 17.89 -8.28 -8.14
CA ASN A 76 18.99 -8.33 -9.10
C ASN A 76 18.62 -9.07 -10.41
N ASP A 77 17.39 -9.61 -10.51
CA ASP A 77 16.95 -10.39 -11.67
C ASP A 77 15.46 -10.13 -11.96
N LEU A 78 15.19 -9.30 -12.96
CA LEU A 78 13.82 -8.95 -13.37
C LEU A 78 12.97 -10.15 -13.79
N LYS A 79 13.57 -11.22 -14.31
CA LYS A 79 12.82 -12.45 -14.66
C LYS A 79 12.35 -13.15 -13.38
N LYS A 80 13.24 -13.28 -12.40
CA LYS A 80 12.91 -13.86 -11.10
C LYS A 80 11.89 -13.01 -10.34
N LEU A 81 12.03 -11.69 -10.36
CA LEU A 81 11.01 -10.80 -9.79
C LEU A 81 9.64 -11.03 -10.42
N LYS A 82 9.58 -11.14 -11.75
CA LYS A 82 8.33 -11.39 -12.47
C LYS A 82 7.69 -12.74 -12.11
N ILE A 83 8.50 -13.80 -11.91
CA ILE A 83 8.01 -15.10 -11.46
C ILE A 83 7.39 -14.97 -10.06
N LEU A 84 8.09 -14.35 -9.11
CA LEU A 84 7.55 -14.13 -7.77
C LEU A 84 6.25 -13.32 -7.80
N GLU A 85 6.20 -12.26 -8.60
CA GLU A 85 4.99 -11.47 -8.81
C GLU A 85 3.84 -12.30 -9.40
N GLN A 86 4.10 -13.20 -10.34
CA GLN A 86 3.07 -14.07 -10.94
C GLN A 86 2.47 -15.05 -9.92
N ILE A 87 3.27 -15.53 -8.98
CA ILE A 87 2.81 -16.41 -7.89
C ILE A 87 1.95 -15.61 -6.89
N LEU A 88 2.47 -14.48 -6.43
CA LEU A 88 1.89 -13.76 -5.30
C LEU A 88 0.71 -12.86 -5.67
N HIS A 89 0.77 -12.14 -6.79
CA HIS A 89 -0.21 -11.12 -7.11
C HIS A 89 -1.66 -11.62 -7.20
N PRO A 90 -1.95 -12.79 -7.83
CA PRO A 90 -3.30 -13.32 -7.87
C PRO A 90 -3.82 -13.64 -6.47
N LYS A 91 -2.98 -14.23 -5.62
CA LYS A 91 -3.32 -14.62 -4.24
C LYS A 91 -3.57 -13.42 -3.34
N ILE A 92 -2.72 -12.39 -3.44
CA ILE A 92 -2.90 -11.14 -2.71
C ILE A 92 -4.22 -10.47 -3.12
N LYS A 93 -4.49 -10.36 -4.43
CA LYS A 93 -5.75 -9.80 -4.93
C LYS A 93 -6.95 -10.57 -4.41
N GLU A 94 -6.94 -11.90 -4.52
CA GLU A 94 -8.01 -12.77 -4.07
C GLU A 94 -8.32 -12.55 -2.59
N GLU A 95 -7.30 -12.48 -1.74
CA GLU A 95 -7.45 -12.27 -0.30
C GLU A 95 -7.97 -10.86 0.03
N ILE A 96 -7.46 -9.82 -0.66
CA ILE A 96 -8.00 -8.45 -0.51
C ILE A 96 -9.50 -8.45 -0.85
N LEU A 97 -9.90 -9.02 -1.98
CA LEU A 97 -11.30 -9.07 -2.40
C LEU A 97 -12.17 -9.93 -1.47
N SER A 98 -11.62 -11.01 -0.91
CA SER A 98 -12.28 -11.85 0.10
C SER A 98 -12.57 -11.06 1.37
N ARG A 99 -11.56 -10.36 1.93
CA ARG A 99 -11.73 -9.50 3.12
C ARG A 99 -12.68 -8.34 2.83
N ALA A 100 -12.56 -7.70 1.68
CA ALA A 100 -13.48 -6.64 1.25
C ALA A 100 -14.93 -7.14 1.17
N THR A 101 -15.16 -8.33 0.62
CA THR A 101 -16.50 -8.93 0.55
C THR A 101 -17.11 -9.19 1.93
N LYS A 102 -16.28 -9.57 2.91
CA LYS A 102 -16.75 -9.77 4.29
C LYS A 102 -17.15 -8.44 4.95
N LEU A 103 -16.31 -7.40 4.80
CA LEU A 103 -16.57 -6.08 5.37
C LEU A 103 -17.76 -5.38 4.69
N GLU A 104 -17.89 -5.53 3.37
CA GLU A 104 -19.00 -4.94 2.61
C GLU A 104 -20.37 -5.40 3.11
N ARG A 105 -20.47 -6.69 3.55
CA ARG A 105 -21.70 -7.24 4.14
C ARG A 105 -22.11 -6.58 5.46
N LEU A 106 -21.19 -5.92 6.13
CA LEU A 106 -21.48 -5.19 7.38
C LEU A 106 -22.15 -3.84 7.12
N GLY A 107 -22.12 -3.35 5.86
CA GLY A 107 -22.72 -2.07 5.48
C GLY A 107 -22.04 -0.85 6.10
N GLN A 108 -20.82 -0.99 6.60
CA GLN A 108 -20.02 0.06 7.22
C GLN A 108 -18.85 0.46 6.32
N VAL A 109 -18.44 1.72 6.42
CA VAL A 109 -17.23 2.21 5.75
C VAL A 109 -16.00 1.46 6.28
N TYR A 110 -15.13 1.05 5.36
CA TYR A 110 -13.83 0.46 5.66
C TYR A 110 -12.78 0.96 4.68
N PHE A 111 -11.52 0.80 5.07
CA PHE A 111 -10.39 1.29 4.28
C PHE A 111 -9.56 0.14 3.72
N VAL A 112 -8.95 0.37 2.55
CA VAL A 112 -8.03 -0.57 1.91
C VAL A 112 -6.72 0.15 1.66
N ASP A 113 -5.68 -0.23 2.39
CA ASP A 113 -4.34 0.35 2.23
C ASP A 113 -3.60 -0.32 1.06
N ILE A 114 -3.48 0.39 -0.05
CA ILE A 114 -2.76 -0.06 -1.26
C ILE A 114 -1.76 1.03 -1.66
N PRO A 115 -0.47 0.91 -1.27
CA PRO A 115 0.54 1.95 -1.52
C PRO A 115 0.71 2.33 -2.99
N LEU A 116 0.71 1.32 -3.89
CA LEU A 116 0.92 1.47 -5.33
C LEU A 116 -0.37 1.28 -6.12
N PHE A 117 -1.49 1.84 -5.63
CA PHE A 117 -2.80 1.66 -6.24
C PHE A 117 -2.83 2.13 -7.70
N PHE A 118 -2.41 3.35 -7.97
CA PHE A 118 -2.47 3.93 -9.32
C PHE A 118 -1.47 3.31 -10.29
N GLU A 119 -0.34 2.80 -9.80
CA GLU A 119 0.64 2.04 -10.59
C GLU A 119 0.11 0.67 -11.04
N LYS A 120 -0.90 0.16 -10.34
CA LYS A 120 -1.51 -1.16 -10.56
C LYS A 120 -3.05 -1.06 -10.62
N GLU A 121 -3.59 0.07 -11.09
CA GLU A 121 -5.02 0.41 -11.07
C GLU A 121 -5.89 -0.67 -11.75
N ASP A 122 -5.44 -1.22 -12.87
CA ASP A 122 -6.15 -2.28 -13.59
C ASP A 122 -6.33 -3.55 -12.72
N ARG A 123 -5.40 -3.80 -11.80
CA ARG A 123 -5.46 -4.95 -10.89
C ARG A 123 -6.57 -4.80 -9.86
N TYR A 124 -6.87 -3.56 -9.46
CA TYR A 124 -7.81 -3.24 -8.39
C TYR A 124 -9.03 -2.45 -8.89
N ALA A 125 -9.43 -2.69 -10.14
CA ALA A 125 -10.52 -1.98 -10.81
C ALA A 125 -11.89 -2.09 -10.12
N GLU A 126 -12.02 -3.02 -9.16
CA GLU A 126 -13.21 -3.21 -8.33
C GLU A 126 -13.42 -2.08 -7.31
N PHE A 127 -12.33 -1.40 -6.89
CA PHE A 127 -12.38 -0.27 -5.96
C PHE A 127 -12.45 1.04 -6.76
N LYS A 128 -13.39 1.91 -6.38
CA LYS A 128 -13.65 3.16 -7.11
C LYS A 128 -13.41 4.41 -6.25
N ASN A 129 -13.58 4.33 -4.94
CA ASN A 129 -13.33 5.45 -4.04
C ASN A 129 -11.87 5.44 -3.61
N VAL A 130 -11.10 6.43 -4.03
CA VAL A 130 -9.66 6.50 -3.77
C VAL A 130 -9.31 7.83 -3.12
N ALA A 131 -8.70 7.76 -1.93
CA ALA A 131 -8.15 8.91 -1.22
C ALA A 131 -6.62 8.87 -1.26
N VAL A 132 -6.01 9.98 -1.63
CA VAL A 132 -4.56 10.17 -1.64
C VAL A 132 -4.11 10.96 -0.41
N ILE A 133 -3.18 10.40 0.36
CA ILE A 133 -2.43 11.20 1.35
C ILE A 133 -1.39 12.00 0.58
N TYR A 134 -1.61 13.31 0.53
CA TYR A 134 -0.84 14.21 -0.31
C TYR A 134 0.17 15.05 0.51
N ALA A 135 1.38 15.11 0.00
CA ALA A 135 2.38 16.12 0.34
C ALA A 135 3.20 16.42 -0.90
N PRO A 136 3.65 17.66 -1.14
CA PRO A 136 4.43 18.02 -2.32
C PRO A 136 5.79 17.31 -2.34
N GLN A 137 6.36 17.14 -3.52
CA GLN A 137 7.56 16.32 -3.74
C GLN A 137 8.75 16.77 -2.88
N GLU A 138 8.96 18.08 -2.72
CA GLU A 138 10.05 18.60 -1.88
C GLU A 138 9.91 18.12 -0.43
N LEU A 139 8.69 18.07 0.09
CA LEU A 139 8.43 17.60 1.46
C LEU A 139 8.58 16.08 1.57
N LEU A 140 8.17 15.33 0.55
CA LEU A 140 8.41 13.88 0.48
C LEU A 140 9.90 13.57 0.53
N LEU A 141 10.72 14.27 -0.25
CA LEU A 141 12.18 14.12 -0.27
C LEU A 141 12.79 14.47 1.09
N SER A 142 12.43 15.62 1.65
CA SER A 142 12.90 16.05 2.97
C SER A 142 12.59 15.02 4.07
N ARG A 143 11.33 14.55 4.12
CA ARG A 143 10.91 13.53 5.10
C ARG A 143 11.63 12.20 4.90
N LEU A 144 11.83 11.78 3.64
CA LEU A 144 12.50 10.52 3.32
C LEU A 144 13.98 10.57 3.69
N MET A 145 14.66 11.68 3.39
CA MET A 145 16.05 11.91 3.79
C MET A 145 16.21 11.88 5.30
N SER A 146 15.38 12.62 6.03
CA SER A 146 15.42 12.70 7.48
C SER A 146 15.15 11.34 8.14
N ARG A 147 14.14 10.59 7.65
CA ARG A 147 13.74 9.30 8.24
C ARG A 147 14.76 8.19 8.02
N ASN A 148 15.42 8.17 6.85
CA ASN A 148 16.25 7.05 6.41
C ASN A 148 17.75 7.41 6.31
N GLY A 149 18.16 8.64 6.62
CA GLY A 149 19.55 9.09 6.49
C GLY A 149 20.06 9.11 5.05
N LEU A 150 19.17 9.28 4.06
CA LEU A 150 19.52 9.20 2.64
C LEU A 150 20.09 10.52 2.12
N LYS A 151 20.97 10.43 1.12
CA LYS A 151 21.34 11.57 0.29
C LYS A 151 20.20 11.93 -0.67
N LEU A 152 20.21 13.18 -1.16
CA LEU A 152 19.15 13.69 -2.04
C LEU A 152 18.93 12.80 -3.28
N GLU A 153 20.00 12.38 -3.93
CA GLU A 153 19.91 11.55 -5.14
C GLU A 153 19.29 10.17 -4.88
N GLU A 154 19.60 9.56 -3.71
CA GLU A 154 19.00 8.29 -3.29
C GLU A 154 17.52 8.46 -2.96
N ALA A 155 17.16 9.57 -2.32
CA ALA A 155 15.77 9.90 -2.02
C ALA A 155 14.97 10.15 -3.30
N LYS A 156 15.51 10.91 -4.27
CA LYS A 156 14.91 11.13 -5.59
C LYS A 156 14.68 9.80 -6.32
N ALA A 157 15.71 8.96 -6.42
CA ALA A 157 15.59 7.66 -7.08
C ALA A 157 14.45 6.81 -6.50
N ARG A 158 14.24 6.84 -5.17
CA ARG A 158 13.14 6.09 -4.54
C ARG A 158 11.76 6.71 -4.82
N VAL A 159 11.65 8.03 -4.87
CA VAL A 159 10.38 8.71 -5.20
C VAL A 159 10.02 8.47 -6.67
N GLU A 160 11.00 8.52 -7.57
CA GLU A 160 10.81 8.34 -9.02
C GLU A 160 10.42 6.91 -9.43
N LEU A 161 10.61 5.92 -8.56
CA LEU A 161 10.08 4.56 -8.76
C LEU A 161 8.54 4.48 -8.64
N GLN A 162 7.90 5.53 -8.15
CA GLN A 162 6.45 5.62 -7.99
C GLN A 162 5.87 6.64 -8.96
N MET A 163 4.57 6.53 -9.23
CA MET A 163 3.85 7.58 -9.95
C MET A 163 3.99 8.92 -9.22
N ASP A 164 4.22 9.97 -9.96
CA ASP A 164 4.31 11.33 -9.44
C ASP A 164 3.09 11.70 -8.58
N ILE A 165 3.32 12.35 -7.43
CA ILE A 165 2.27 12.63 -6.45
C ILE A 165 1.20 13.59 -6.99
N GLU A 166 1.56 14.51 -7.88
CA GLU A 166 0.59 15.41 -8.52
C GLU A 166 -0.30 14.65 -9.52
N GLN A 167 0.24 13.62 -10.18
CA GLN A 167 -0.56 12.74 -11.02
C GLN A 167 -1.52 11.90 -10.17
N LYS A 168 -1.05 11.34 -9.04
CA LYS A 168 -1.92 10.63 -8.08
C LYS A 168 -3.04 11.53 -7.58
N ARG A 169 -2.69 12.78 -7.21
CA ARG A 169 -3.64 13.80 -6.75
C ARG A 169 -4.74 14.08 -7.77
N LYS A 170 -4.38 14.19 -9.06
CA LYS A 170 -5.36 14.43 -10.15
C LYS A 170 -6.30 13.25 -10.40
N LYS A 171 -5.84 12.03 -10.14
CA LYS A 171 -6.63 10.79 -10.34
C LYS A 171 -7.52 10.43 -9.14
N ALA A 172 -7.21 10.93 -7.96
CA ALA A 172 -7.93 10.60 -6.72
C ALA A 172 -9.30 11.27 -6.65
N ASN A 173 -10.26 10.59 -6.00
CA ASN A 173 -11.56 11.16 -5.68
C ASN A 173 -11.49 12.09 -4.45
N PHE A 174 -10.59 11.77 -3.51
CA PHE A 174 -10.40 12.51 -2.26
C PHE A 174 -8.93 12.82 -2.04
N ILE A 175 -8.66 13.97 -1.48
CA ILE A 175 -7.30 14.41 -1.14
C ILE A 175 -7.26 14.69 0.36
N ILE A 176 -6.38 14.00 1.07
CA ILE A 176 -6.10 14.23 2.49
C ILE A 176 -4.74 14.93 2.54
N ASP A 177 -4.76 16.22 2.83
CA ASP A 177 -3.57 17.07 2.79
C ASP A 177 -2.69 16.83 4.02
N ASN A 178 -1.44 16.48 3.80
CA ASN A 178 -0.44 16.28 4.84
C ASN A 178 0.82 17.13 4.60
N ARG A 179 0.62 18.41 4.25
CA ARG A 179 1.72 19.37 4.07
C ARG A 179 2.27 19.93 5.38
N SER A 180 1.52 19.84 6.45
CA SER A 180 1.87 20.38 7.75
C SER A 180 2.26 19.27 8.75
N ASP A 181 1.85 19.40 9.97
CA ASP A 181 2.11 18.50 11.09
C ASP A 181 1.04 17.40 11.25
N LYS A 182 1.17 16.62 12.31
CA LYS A 182 0.24 15.53 12.63
C LYS A 182 -1.16 16.04 12.97
N GLU A 183 -1.26 17.17 13.67
CA GLU A 183 -2.55 17.76 14.07
C GLU A 183 -3.35 18.20 12.86
N ASN A 184 -2.68 18.79 11.86
CA ASN A 184 -3.30 19.13 10.59
C ASN A 184 -3.77 17.88 9.85
N LEU A 185 -2.98 16.80 9.81
CA LEU A 185 -3.39 15.53 9.20
C LEU A 185 -4.65 14.97 9.88
N GLU A 186 -4.75 15.05 11.19
CA GLU A 186 -5.95 14.63 11.93
C GLU A 186 -7.19 15.43 11.52
N GLN A 187 -7.05 16.75 11.37
CA GLN A 187 -8.15 17.62 10.91
C GLN A 187 -8.56 17.31 9.46
N GLU A 188 -7.61 17.06 8.57
CA GLU A 188 -7.89 16.69 7.19
C GLU A 188 -8.56 15.32 7.09
N LEU A 189 -8.17 14.36 7.93
CA LEU A 189 -8.87 13.08 8.06
C LEU A 189 -10.30 13.26 8.56
N GLU A 190 -10.55 14.12 9.54
CA GLU A 190 -11.91 14.44 10.00
C GLU A 190 -12.76 15.05 8.89
N LYS A 191 -12.21 15.97 8.10
CA LYS A 191 -12.92 16.53 6.94
C LYS A 191 -13.27 15.45 5.92
N PHE A 192 -12.31 14.56 5.60
CA PHE A 192 -12.54 13.45 4.71
C PHE A 192 -13.64 12.50 5.24
N LEU A 193 -13.59 12.14 6.52
CA LEU A 193 -14.61 11.28 7.13
C LEU A 193 -15.99 11.91 7.07
N ARG A 194 -16.14 13.22 7.33
CA ARG A 194 -17.41 13.93 7.16
C ARG A 194 -17.92 13.90 5.72
N GLN A 195 -17.05 13.98 4.72
CA GLN A 195 -17.46 13.91 3.31
C GLN A 195 -18.02 12.54 2.91
N ILE A 196 -17.50 11.45 3.51
CA ILE A 196 -17.91 10.09 3.16
C ILE A 196 -19.08 9.55 3.98
N TYR A 197 -19.41 10.22 5.10
CA TYR A 197 -20.58 9.89 5.92
C TYR A 197 -21.80 10.80 5.63
N GLY A 198 -21.58 11.88 4.86
CA GLY A 198 -22.64 12.83 4.47
C GLY A 198 -23.04 13.74 5.59
#